data_aa4636732996cc8fe446e91226f7aee6
#
_entry.id   aa4636732996cc8fe446e91226f7aee6
#
_cell.length_a   1.000
_cell.length_b   1.000
_cell.length_c   1.000
_cell.angle_alpha   90.00
_cell.angle_beta   90.00
_cell.angle_gamma   90.00
#
_symmetry.space_group_name_H-M   'P 1'
#
loop_
_entity.id
_entity.type
_entity.pdbx_description
1 polymer ?
#
loop_
_entity_poly.entity_id
_entity_poly.type
_entity_poly.pdbx_seq_one_letter_code
_entity_poly.pdbx_strand_id
1 'polypeptide(L)'
;MMKISRNSNIGIIVLLLFFGCGKKEKEVVLIERDGVSYEQGAQKPYSGKMSSKYNNGNKKTEGEYKDGLPVGTWKFWDRNGTEYTGAVSKYVFHEIQSGETLEKIANNFEVDVDQLYELNEDIDKDTGDKIKTGQVISVKTADDSDGEFLFWYDKQRIKIKSHKVFINGKRNGKWTFWNENGNIVRTGSYAAGKRDGSYAYYFNDGSKKEEGAW
;
A
#
# COMPACT_ATOMS: atom_id res chain seq x y z
N MET A 1 -14.31 15.18 36.50
CA MET A 1 -13.56 15.77 35.37
C MET A 1 -12.54 14.76 34.89
N MET A 2 -12.91 13.95 33.94
CA MET A 2 -12.15 12.75 33.48
C MET A 2 -11.33 13.15 32.25
N LYS A 3 -10.00 13.18 32.41
CA LYS A 3 -9.07 13.44 31.28
C LYS A 3 -9.02 12.19 30.41
N ILE A 4 -9.58 12.26 29.22
CA ILE A 4 -9.41 11.26 28.18
C ILE A 4 -8.04 11.51 27.55
N SER A 5 -7.08 10.64 27.85
CA SER A 5 -5.79 10.57 27.14
C SER A 5 -6.04 10.01 25.75
N ARG A 6 -5.99 10.86 24.73
CA ARG A 6 -5.90 10.41 23.34
C ARG A 6 -4.45 9.96 23.10
N ASN A 7 -4.23 8.66 23.05
CA ASN A 7 -3.00 8.10 22.47
C ASN A 7 -3.04 8.33 20.96
N SER A 8 -2.45 9.41 20.49
CA SER A 8 -2.13 9.61 19.08
C SER A 8 -0.86 8.79 18.79
N ASN A 9 -0.98 7.71 18.05
CA ASN A 9 0.16 7.02 17.47
C ASN A 9 0.82 7.94 16.43
N ILE A 10 1.85 8.66 16.84
CA ILE A 10 2.64 9.52 15.96
C ILE A 10 3.71 8.63 15.33
N GLY A 11 3.51 8.26 14.06
CA GLY A 11 4.55 7.62 13.26
C GLY A 11 5.57 8.66 12.79
N ILE A 12 6.84 8.52 13.15
CA ILE A 12 7.93 9.40 12.70
C ILE A 12 8.57 8.81 11.44
N ILE A 13 8.63 9.60 10.38
CA ILE A 13 9.26 9.23 9.10
C ILE A 13 10.41 10.19 8.84
N VAL A 14 11.61 9.63 8.60
CA VAL A 14 12.77 10.39 8.14
C VAL A 14 12.80 10.35 6.61
N LEU A 15 12.76 11.52 6.00
CA LEU A 15 12.69 11.70 4.55
C LEU A 15 13.85 12.53 4.05
N LEU A 16 14.53 12.04 3.00
CA LEU A 16 15.57 12.78 2.29
C LEU A 16 14.98 13.37 1.00
N LEU A 17 14.99 14.70 0.86
CA LEU A 17 14.58 15.38 -0.36
C LEU A 17 15.79 15.78 -1.19
N PHE A 18 15.78 15.42 -2.48
CA PHE A 18 16.79 15.83 -3.44
C PHE A 18 16.28 17.05 -4.23
N PHE A 19 16.94 18.19 -4.10
CA PHE A 19 16.86 19.26 -5.08
C PHE A 19 18.19 19.38 -5.80
N GLY A 20 18.16 19.33 -7.13
CA GLY A 20 19.34 19.47 -7.97
C GLY A 20 20.06 20.80 -7.77
N CYS A 21 21.40 20.73 -7.93
CA CYS A 21 22.35 21.83 -7.93
C CYS A 21 22.75 22.45 -6.57
N GLY A 22 23.66 21.80 -5.85
CA GLY A 22 24.60 22.49 -4.94
C GLY A 22 24.09 22.95 -3.58
N LYS A 23 22.85 22.64 -3.17
CA LYS A 23 22.35 22.92 -1.82
C LYS A 23 22.29 21.65 -1.00
N LYS A 24 22.71 21.71 0.29
CA LYS A 24 22.53 20.61 1.26
C LYS A 24 21.09 20.15 1.21
N GLU A 25 20.89 18.84 1.03
CA GLU A 25 19.58 18.19 1.10
C GLU A 25 18.95 18.53 2.46
N LYS A 26 17.73 19.08 2.42
CA LYS A 26 16.97 19.28 3.64
C LYS A 26 16.26 17.96 3.94
N GLU A 27 16.62 17.34 5.06
CA GLU A 27 15.89 16.20 5.58
C GLU A 27 14.53 16.68 6.09
N VAL A 28 13.45 16.16 5.50
CA VAL A 28 12.07 16.45 5.92
C VAL A 28 11.55 15.24 6.67
N VAL A 29 11.20 15.43 7.93
CA VAL A 29 10.54 14.43 8.75
C VAL A 29 9.04 14.63 8.61
N LEU A 30 8.32 13.63 8.08
CA LEU A 30 6.88 13.65 8.00
C LEU A 30 6.27 12.94 9.22
N ILE A 31 5.21 13.53 9.75
CA ILE A 31 4.34 12.95 10.77
C ILE A 31 2.92 12.86 10.23
N GLU A 32 2.16 11.87 10.67
CA GLU A 32 0.77 11.71 10.28
C GLU A 32 -0.17 12.10 11.41
N ARG A 33 -1.24 12.83 11.06
CA ARG A 33 -2.36 13.16 11.94
C ARG A 33 -3.65 12.88 11.18
N ASP A 34 -4.46 11.95 11.68
CA ASP A 34 -5.77 11.60 11.08
C ASP A 34 -5.70 11.31 9.57
N GLY A 35 -4.67 10.57 9.13
CA GLY A 35 -4.49 10.16 7.72
C GLY A 35 -3.84 11.22 6.82
N VAL A 36 -3.51 12.40 7.35
CA VAL A 36 -2.90 13.52 6.63
C VAL A 36 -1.44 13.70 7.07
N SER A 37 -0.52 13.81 6.12
CA SER A 37 0.91 13.99 6.38
C SER A 37 1.29 15.46 6.56
N TYR A 38 2.13 15.72 7.55
CA TYR A 38 2.66 17.06 7.89
C TYR A 38 4.18 16.98 8.02
N GLU A 39 4.88 18.05 7.66
CA GLU A 39 6.27 18.22 8.10
C GLU A 39 6.30 18.37 9.63
N GLN A 40 7.24 17.73 10.30
CA GLN A 40 7.36 17.80 11.75
C GLN A 40 7.45 19.27 12.22
N GLY A 41 6.54 19.65 13.14
CA GLY A 41 6.40 21.01 13.62
C GLY A 41 5.53 21.93 12.76
N ALA A 42 5.13 21.52 11.56
CA ALA A 42 4.24 22.31 10.71
C ALA A 42 2.75 22.16 11.11
N GLN A 43 1.99 23.23 10.88
CA GLN A 43 0.53 23.25 11.07
C GLN A 43 -0.22 22.97 9.76
N LYS A 44 0.41 23.22 8.61
CA LYS A 44 -0.18 22.96 7.30
C LYS A 44 0.18 21.56 6.82
N PRO A 45 -0.73 20.86 6.13
CA PRO A 45 -0.44 19.60 5.46
C PRO A 45 0.74 19.74 4.49
N TYR A 46 1.52 18.68 4.39
CA TYR A 46 2.69 18.66 3.53
C TYR A 46 2.30 18.59 2.05
N SER A 47 2.93 19.43 1.22
CA SER A 47 2.86 19.35 -0.24
C SER A 47 4.28 19.38 -0.80
N GLY A 48 4.64 18.36 -1.57
CA GLY A 48 5.98 18.25 -2.15
C GLY A 48 6.37 16.83 -2.51
N LYS A 49 7.56 16.71 -3.10
CA LYS A 49 8.12 15.40 -3.47
C LYS A 49 8.65 14.68 -2.24
N MET A 50 8.50 13.35 -2.29
CA MET A 50 9.01 12.43 -1.29
C MET A 50 9.95 11.42 -1.94
N SER A 51 11.06 11.12 -1.26
CA SER A 51 11.85 9.94 -1.58
C SER A 51 12.34 9.27 -0.30
N SER A 52 12.52 7.96 -0.34
CA SER A 52 13.16 7.20 0.73
C SER A 52 14.23 6.27 0.17
N LYS A 53 15.19 5.90 1.02
CA LYS A 53 16.29 4.99 0.69
C LYS A 53 16.32 3.82 1.65
N TYR A 54 16.90 2.72 1.21
CA TYR A 54 17.33 1.63 2.07
C TYR A 54 18.56 2.04 2.88
N ASN A 55 18.89 1.28 3.93
CA ASN A 55 20.08 1.51 4.75
C ASN A 55 21.41 1.45 3.96
N ASN A 56 21.43 0.76 2.81
CA ASN A 56 22.58 0.70 1.90
C ASN A 56 22.67 1.91 0.95
N GLY A 57 21.78 2.90 1.07
CA GLY A 57 21.74 4.09 0.24
C GLY A 57 20.95 3.96 -1.08
N ASN A 58 20.55 2.75 -1.47
CA ASN A 58 19.76 2.55 -2.68
C ASN A 58 18.36 3.18 -2.52
N LYS A 59 17.80 3.64 -3.64
CA LYS A 59 16.42 4.14 -3.69
C LYS A 59 15.45 3.06 -3.20
N LYS A 60 14.40 3.49 -2.47
CA LYS A 60 13.32 2.63 -2.02
C LYS A 60 11.97 3.10 -2.53
N THR A 61 11.62 4.38 -2.35
CA THR A 61 10.37 4.95 -2.84
C THR A 61 10.57 6.36 -3.35
N GLU A 62 9.76 6.76 -4.34
CA GLU A 62 9.62 8.15 -4.80
C GLU A 62 8.15 8.44 -5.10
N GLY A 63 7.70 9.65 -4.78
CA GLY A 63 6.34 10.10 -5.05
C GLY A 63 6.11 11.55 -4.68
N GLU A 64 4.86 11.96 -4.67
CA GLU A 64 4.46 13.33 -4.36
C GLU A 64 3.28 13.35 -3.40
N TYR A 65 3.27 14.34 -2.51
CA TYR A 65 2.15 14.67 -1.65
C TYR A 65 1.54 16.02 -2.07
N LYS A 66 0.22 16.11 -2.00
CA LYS A 66 -0.54 17.35 -2.11
C LYS A 66 -1.51 17.42 -0.95
N ASP A 67 -1.47 18.51 -0.20
CA ASP A 67 -2.33 18.75 0.97
C ASP A 67 -2.30 17.57 1.99
N GLY A 68 -1.10 17.01 2.18
CA GLY A 68 -0.85 15.90 3.11
C GLY A 68 -1.27 14.52 2.59
N LEU A 69 -1.85 14.44 1.39
CA LEU A 69 -2.26 13.20 0.76
C LEU A 69 -1.30 12.85 -0.39
N PRO A 70 -0.95 11.60 -0.57
CA PRO A 70 -0.14 11.18 -1.70
C PRO A 70 -0.95 11.27 -2.99
N VAL A 71 -0.29 11.72 -4.06
CA VAL A 71 -0.93 11.92 -5.37
C VAL A 71 -0.06 11.40 -6.51
N GLY A 72 -0.67 11.24 -7.68
CA GLY A 72 0.03 10.89 -8.91
C GLY A 72 0.63 9.48 -8.92
N THR A 73 1.68 9.31 -9.68
CA THR A 73 2.39 8.04 -9.84
C THR A 73 3.54 7.95 -8.84
N TRP A 74 3.57 6.83 -8.15
CA TRP A 74 4.63 6.48 -7.21
C TRP A 74 5.53 5.41 -7.79
N LYS A 75 6.79 5.38 -7.35
CA LYS A 75 7.79 4.38 -7.67
C LYS A 75 8.26 3.68 -6.41
N PHE A 76 8.48 2.39 -6.54
CA PHE A 76 9.09 1.57 -5.52
C PHE A 76 10.19 0.72 -6.16
N TRP A 77 11.34 0.63 -5.52
CA TRP A 77 12.42 -0.29 -5.87
C TRP A 77 12.52 -1.35 -4.80
N ASP A 78 12.52 -2.62 -5.21
CA ASP A 78 12.81 -3.71 -4.27
C ASP A 78 14.31 -3.77 -3.93
N ARG A 79 14.69 -4.68 -3.05
CA ARG A 79 16.10 -4.81 -2.62
C ARG A 79 17.04 -5.24 -3.73
N ASN A 80 16.51 -5.83 -4.81
CA ASN A 80 17.26 -6.24 -5.99
C ASN A 80 17.38 -5.10 -7.02
N GLY A 81 16.76 -3.95 -6.76
CA GLY A 81 16.75 -2.79 -7.63
C GLY A 81 15.67 -2.84 -8.73
N THR A 82 14.76 -3.80 -8.68
CA THR A 82 13.63 -3.84 -9.61
C THR A 82 12.68 -2.69 -9.33
N GLU A 83 12.38 -1.88 -10.34
CA GLU A 83 11.44 -0.77 -10.25
C GLU A 83 10.00 -1.27 -10.47
N TYR A 84 9.11 -0.83 -9.61
CA TYR A 84 7.66 -0.96 -9.72
C TYR A 84 7.06 0.44 -9.72
N THR A 85 6.17 0.69 -10.66
CA THR A 85 5.51 1.98 -10.82
C THR A 85 4.01 1.77 -10.73
N GLY A 86 3.31 2.65 -10.04
CA GLY A 86 1.86 2.57 -9.95
C GLY A 86 1.25 3.88 -9.50
N ALA A 87 -0.01 4.11 -9.88
CA ALA A 87 -0.78 5.18 -9.31
C ALA A 87 -0.88 4.99 -7.80
N VAL A 88 -0.93 6.10 -7.07
CA VAL A 88 -1.39 6.03 -5.68
C VAL A 88 -2.82 5.52 -5.77
N SER A 89 -3.03 4.32 -5.23
CA SER A 89 -4.39 3.85 -5.12
C SER A 89 -5.15 4.80 -4.20
N LYS A 90 -6.30 5.24 -4.61
CA LYS A 90 -7.28 5.92 -3.77
C LYS A 90 -7.94 4.93 -2.78
N TYR A 91 -7.30 3.77 -2.53
CA TYR A 91 -7.83 2.80 -1.61
C TYR A 91 -7.83 3.37 -0.21
N VAL A 92 -9.00 3.44 0.33
CA VAL A 92 -9.21 3.67 1.74
C VAL A 92 -8.86 2.38 2.47
N PHE A 93 -7.91 2.44 3.39
CA PHE A 93 -7.70 1.34 4.32
C PHE A 93 -8.77 1.45 5.42
N HIS A 94 -9.48 0.35 5.65
CA HIS A 94 -10.46 0.26 6.71
C HIS A 94 -9.98 -0.73 7.78
N GLU A 95 -9.92 -0.30 9.02
CA GLU A 95 -9.69 -1.18 10.16
C GLU A 95 -11.03 -1.76 10.62
N ILE A 96 -11.17 -3.09 10.54
CA ILE A 96 -12.40 -3.78 10.86
C ILE A 96 -12.76 -3.59 12.33
N GLN A 97 -13.95 -3.08 12.58
CA GLN A 97 -14.50 -2.89 13.90
C GLN A 97 -15.27 -4.14 14.37
N SER A 98 -15.49 -4.24 15.69
CA SER A 98 -16.25 -5.35 16.26
C SER A 98 -17.67 -5.42 15.69
N GLY A 99 -18.05 -6.59 15.13
CA GLY A 99 -19.38 -6.84 14.57
C GLY A 99 -19.58 -6.33 13.14
N GLU A 100 -18.53 -5.86 12.46
CA GLU A 100 -18.58 -5.62 11.03
C GLU A 100 -18.48 -6.92 10.24
N THR A 101 -19.13 -6.94 9.07
CA THR A 101 -18.99 -7.97 8.02
C THR A 101 -18.51 -7.32 6.73
N LEU A 102 -17.97 -8.11 5.81
CA LEU A 102 -17.54 -7.57 4.50
C LEU A 102 -18.68 -6.91 3.74
N GLU A 103 -19.91 -7.46 3.83
CA GLU A 103 -21.09 -6.85 3.21
C GLU A 103 -21.42 -5.48 3.79
N LYS A 104 -21.34 -5.32 5.14
CA LYS A 104 -21.55 -4.01 5.77
C LYS A 104 -20.48 -3.01 5.35
N ILE A 105 -19.21 -3.46 5.28
CA ILE A 105 -18.09 -2.63 4.84
C ILE A 105 -18.28 -2.26 3.35
N ALA A 106 -18.61 -3.22 2.49
CA ALA A 106 -18.89 -2.98 1.07
C ALA A 106 -19.98 -1.94 0.88
N ASN A 107 -21.10 -2.06 1.60
CA ASN A 107 -22.20 -1.10 1.55
C ASN A 107 -21.79 0.30 2.05
N ASN A 108 -21.00 0.40 3.12
CA ASN A 108 -20.53 1.68 3.68
C ASN A 108 -19.61 2.43 2.71
N PHE A 109 -18.86 1.71 1.89
CA PHE A 109 -17.92 2.28 0.91
C PHE A 109 -18.44 2.27 -0.52
N GLU A 110 -19.72 1.88 -0.72
CA GLU A 110 -20.36 1.82 -2.04
C GLU A 110 -19.57 0.99 -3.07
N VAL A 111 -19.07 -0.16 -2.63
CA VAL A 111 -18.31 -1.11 -3.46
C VAL A 111 -18.99 -2.48 -3.45
N ASP A 112 -18.67 -3.31 -4.46
CA ASP A 112 -19.09 -4.70 -4.48
C ASP A 112 -18.28 -5.54 -3.47
N VAL A 113 -18.94 -6.44 -2.74
CA VAL A 113 -18.26 -7.32 -1.78
C VAL A 113 -17.23 -8.21 -2.47
N ASP A 114 -17.46 -8.62 -3.72
CA ASP A 114 -16.50 -9.40 -4.49
C ASP A 114 -15.21 -8.61 -4.78
N GLN A 115 -15.31 -7.29 -4.91
CA GLN A 115 -14.12 -6.43 -5.01
C GLN A 115 -13.29 -6.44 -3.72
N LEU A 116 -13.93 -6.53 -2.54
CA LEU A 116 -13.20 -6.64 -1.28
C LEU A 116 -12.40 -7.94 -1.21
N TYR A 117 -12.95 -9.07 -1.67
CA TYR A 117 -12.21 -10.33 -1.77
C TYR A 117 -11.05 -10.23 -2.77
N GLU A 118 -11.27 -9.60 -3.91
CA GLU A 118 -10.22 -9.41 -4.92
C GLU A 118 -9.05 -8.54 -4.43
N LEU A 119 -9.33 -7.57 -3.58
CA LEU A 119 -8.32 -6.65 -3.04
C LEU A 119 -7.56 -7.25 -1.86
N ASN A 120 -8.18 -8.17 -1.12
CA ASN A 120 -7.68 -8.72 0.12
C ASN A 120 -7.60 -10.25 0.00
N GLU A 121 -6.55 -10.75 -0.64
CA GLU A 121 -6.38 -12.19 -0.91
C GLU A 121 -6.11 -13.04 0.33
N ASP A 122 -5.87 -12.41 1.48
CA ASP A 122 -5.82 -13.03 2.79
C ASP A 122 -7.22 -13.34 3.35
N ILE A 123 -8.27 -12.86 2.67
CA ILE A 123 -9.68 -13.17 2.98
C ILE A 123 -10.18 -14.12 1.91
N ASP A 124 -10.47 -15.35 2.33
CA ASP A 124 -10.90 -16.41 1.43
C ASP A 124 -12.44 -16.47 1.37
N LYS A 125 -13.00 -16.31 0.17
CA LYS A 125 -14.43 -16.35 -0.09
C LYS A 125 -15.05 -17.74 0.21
N ASP A 126 -14.28 -18.81 -0.01
CA ASP A 126 -14.77 -20.19 0.12
C ASP A 126 -14.81 -20.68 1.58
N THR A 127 -14.03 -20.07 2.46
CA THR A 127 -13.98 -20.44 3.88
C THR A 127 -14.83 -19.56 4.78
N GLY A 128 -15.59 -18.62 4.18
CA GLY A 128 -16.40 -17.63 4.89
C GLY A 128 -15.55 -16.48 5.47
N ASP A 129 -16.23 -15.40 5.81
CA ASP A 129 -15.63 -14.15 6.29
C ASP A 129 -14.88 -14.34 7.61
N LYS A 130 -13.64 -14.85 7.55
CA LYS A 130 -12.75 -14.90 8.73
C LYS A 130 -12.01 -13.58 8.92
N ILE A 131 -12.76 -12.47 8.79
CA ILE A 131 -12.23 -11.15 9.14
C ILE A 131 -12.13 -11.01 10.66
N LYS A 132 -11.12 -10.28 11.10
CA LYS A 132 -10.86 -10.09 12.55
C LYS A 132 -10.93 -8.62 12.89
N THR A 133 -11.53 -8.30 14.04
CA THR A 133 -11.43 -6.96 14.61
C THR A 133 -9.99 -6.51 14.71
N GLY A 134 -9.70 -5.28 14.25
CA GLY A 134 -8.35 -4.73 14.14
C GLY A 134 -7.59 -5.12 12.87
N GLN A 135 -8.12 -6.03 12.04
CA GLN A 135 -7.54 -6.32 10.73
C GLN A 135 -7.75 -5.13 9.80
N VAL A 136 -6.69 -4.71 9.10
CA VAL A 136 -6.77 -3.63 8.12
C VAL A 136 -6.95 -4.22 6.73
N ILE A 137 -8.04 -3.87 6.07
CA ILE A 137 -8.36 -4.27 4.70
C ILE A 137 -8.28 -3.09 3.74
N SER A 138 -8.05 -3.40 2.47
CA SER A 138 -8.10 -2.43 1.37
C SER A 138 -9.53 -2.33 0.85
N VAL A 139 -10.08 -1.12 0.78
CA VAL A 139 -11.38 -0.84 0.19
C VAL A 139 -11.17 0.02 -1.06
N LYS A 140 -11.67 -0.43 -2.22
CA LYS A 140 -11.57 0.31 -3.49
C LYS A 140 -12.70 1.32 -3.61
N THR A 141 -12.38 2.56 -3.97
CA THR A 141 -13.41 3.52 -4.42
C THR A 141 -13.70 3.33 -5.92
N ALA A 142 -14.93 3.60 -6.35
CA ALA A 142 -15.45 3.27 -7.67
C ALA A 142 -14.67 3.85 -8.88
N ASP A 143 -13.81 4.83 -8.68
CA ASP A 143 -13.08 5.54 -9.74
C ASP A 143 -11.79 4.87 -10.24
N ASP A 144 -11.35 3.75 -9.60
CA ASP A 144 -10.04 3.13 -9.86
C ASP A 144 -10.17 1.75 -10.51
N SER A 145 -10.84 1.68 -11.69
CA SER A 145 -11.08 0.40 -12.35
C SER A 145 -9.88 -0.14 -13.14
N ASP A 146 -8.97 0.72 -13.60
CA ASP A 146 -7.91 0.35 -14.53
C ASP A 146 -6.56 0.95 -14.16
N GLY A 147 -5.49 0.20 -14.40
CA GLY A 147 -4.12 0.67 -14.23
C GLY A 147 -3.26 -0.22 -13.35
N GLU A 148 -2.08 0.29 -13.04
CA GLU A 148 -1.13 -0.31 -12.10
C GLU A 148 -1.19 0.41 -10.76
N PHE A 149 -1.25 -0.35 -9.67
CA PHE A 149 -1.41 0.19 -8.32
C PHE A 149 -0.38 -0.38 -7.36
N LEU A 150 0.15 0.50 -6.50
CA LEU A 150 1.00 0.15 -5.37
C LEU A 150 0.19 0.22 -4.08
N PHE A 151 0.22 -0.86 -3.29
CA PHE A 151 -0.41 -0.98 -1.99
C PHE A 151 0.65 -1.05 -0.90
N TRP A 152 0.33 -0.53 0.28
CA TRP A 152 1.28 -0.38 1.35
C TRP A 152 0.71 -0.95 2.64
N TYR A 153 1.58 -1.52 3.51
CA TYR A 153 1.20 -1.94 4.86
C TYR A 153 0.97 -0.76 5.78
N ASP A 154 1.65 0.36 5.51
CA ASP A 154 1.61 1.56 6.32
C ASP A 154 1.06 2.75 5.53
N LYS A 155 0.44 3.68 6.24
CA LYS A 155 -0.08 4.93 5.66
C LYS A 155 1.03 5.84 5.15
N GLN A 156 2.26 5.68 5.65
CA GLN A 156 3.44 6.45 5.28
C GLN A 156 4.09 5.97 3.98
N ARG A 157 3.63 4.86 3.40
CA ARG A 157 4.13 4.28 2.15
C ARG A 157 5.63 3.94 2.17
N ILE A 158 6.07 3.39 3.28
CA ILE A 158 7.45 2.90 3.46
C ILE A 158 7.52 1.39 3.27
N LYS A 159 6.48 0.67 3.71
CA LYS A 159 6.40 -0.79 3.64
C LYS A 159 5.44 -1.19 2.53
N ILE A 160 5.96 -1.51 1.36
CA ILE A 160 5.17 -2.02 0.24
C ILE A 160 4.48 -3.33 0.61
N LYS A 161 3.20 -3.46 0.26
CA LYS A 161 2.41 -4.69 0.43
C LYS A 161 2.28 -5.43 -0.90
N SER A 162 1.84 -4.74 -1.95
CA SER A 162 1.69 -5.36 -3.25
C SER A 162 1.72 -4.36 -4.41
N HIS A 163 2.08 -4.87 -5.59
CA HIS A 163 1.87 -4.26 -6.89
C HIS A 163 0.82 -5.09 -7.64
N LYS A 164 -0.21 -4.44 -8.16
CA LYS A 164 -1.35 -5.08 -8.82
C LYS A 164 -1.71 -4.31 -10.09
N VAL A 165 -2.16 -5.04 -11.10
CA VAL A 165 -2.61 -4.48 -12.38
C VAL A 165 -4.07 -4.86 -12.60
N PHE A 166 -4.88 -3.90 -13.04
CA PHE A 166 -6.29 -4.11 -13.39
C PHE A 166 -6.57 -3.57 -14.78
N ILE A 167 -7.41 -4.27 -15.53
CA ILE A 167 -7.97 -3.84 -16.81
C ILE A 167 -9.47 -4.12 -16.78
N ASN A 168 -10.30 -3.09 -17.03
CA ASN A 168 -11.76 -3.15 -16.91
C ASN A 168 -12.21 -3.69 -15.54
N GLY A 169 -11.56 -3.24 -14.45
CA GLY A 169 -11.83 -3.68 -13.09
C GLY A 169 -11.43 -5.12 -12.78
N LYS A 170 -10.84 -5.86 -13.73
CA LYS A 170 -10.43 -7.27 -13.55
C LYS A 170 -8.93 -7.39 -13.36
N ARG A 171 -8.51 -8.37 -12.55
CA ARG A 171 -7.09 -8.71 -12.37
C ARG A 171 -6.43 -8.97 -13.72
N ASN A 172 -5.25 -8.37 -13.94
CA ASN A 172 -4.49 -8.54 -15.17
C ASN A 172 -2.99 -8.45 -14.89
N GLY A 173 -2.17 -8.95 -15.82
CA GLY A 173 -0.72 -8.87 -15.73
C GLY A 173 -0.12 -9.59 -14.51
N LYS A 174 1.11 -9.20 -14.16
CA LYS A 174 1.85 -9.77 -13.03
C LYS A 174 1.53 -9.02 -11.75
N TRP A 175 1.16 -9.74 -10.72
CA TRP A 175 0.99 -9.26 -9.35
C TRP A 175 2.17 -9.71 -8.49
N THR A 176 2.66 -8.82 -7.63
CA THR A 176 3.79 -9.09 -6.72
C THR A 176 3.40 -8.68 -5.31
N PHE A 177 3.73 -9.52 -4.34
CA PHE A 177 3.42 -9.32 -2.92
C PHE A 177 4.68 -9.39 -2.09
N TRP A 178 4.79 -8.51 -1.12
CA TRP A 178 5.91 -8.46 -0.17
C TRP A 178 5.38 -8.62 1.25
N ASN A 179 6.24 -9.12 2.15
CA ASN A 179 6.00 -9.05 3.58
C ASN A 179 6.46 -7.69 4.14
N GLU A 180 6.19 -7.43 5.41
CA GLU A 180 6.59 -6.18 6.07
C GLU A 180 8.10 -5.91 6.10
N ASN A 181 8.92 -6.97 5.97
CA ASN A 181 10.38 -6.86 5.87
C ASN A 181 10.85 -6.49 4.46
N GLY A 182 9.92 -6.39 3.48
CA GLY A 182 10.21 -6.04 2.09
C GLY A 182 10.76 -7.21 1.25
N ASN A 183 10.60 -8.45 1.69
CA ASN A 183 10.91 -9.63 0.90
C ASN A 183 9.68 -10.03 0.08
N ILE A 184 9.86 -10.43 -1.19
CA ILE A 184 8.78 -11.00 -2.00
C ILE A 184 8.35 -12.32 -1.35
N VAL A 185 7.04 -12.48 -1.17
CA VAL A 185 6.43 -13.71 -0.63
C VAL A 185 5.59 -14.44 -1.67
N ARG A 186 5.11 -13.72 -2.68
CA ARG A 186 4.33 -14.30 -3.77
C ARG A 186 4.41 -13.47 -5.04
N THR A 187 4.42 -14.15 -6.20
CA THR A 187 4.09 -13.56 -7.50
C THR A 187 3.05 -14.42 -8.18
N GLY A 188 2.24 -13.82 -9.08
CA GLY A 188 1.28 -14.55 -9.89
C GLY A 188 0.84 -13.72 -11.08
N SER A 189 0.49 -14.37 -12.16
CA SER A 189 -0.01 -13.71 -13.38
C SER A 189 -1.50 -13.95 -13.55
N TYR A 190 -2.19 -12.95 -14.12
CA TYR A 190 -3.63 -12.96 -14.31
C TYR A 190 -3.98 -12.44 -15.71
N ALA A 191 -5.05 -13.00 -16.29
CA ALA A 191 -5.69 -12.51 -17.51
C ALA A 191 -7.21 -12.48 -17.33
N ALA A 192 -7.83 -11.31 -17.57
CA ALA A 192 -9.28 -11.10 -17.48
C ALA A 192 -9.92 -11.61 -16.18
N GLY A 193 -9.26 -11.43 -15.03
CA GLY A 193 -9.71 -11.83 -13.69
C GLY A 193 -9.32 -13.23 -13.27
N LYS A 194 -8.85 -14.10 -14.19
CA LYS A 194 -8.46 -15.49 -13.90
C LYS A 194 -6.95 -15.62 -13.74
N ARG A 195 -6.52 -16.59 -12.96
CA ARG A 195 -5.11 -16.98 -12.88
C ARG A 195 -4.67 -17.52 -14.24
N ASP A 196 -3.56 -16.99 -14.76
CA ASP A 196 -3.05 -17.34 -16.08
C ASP A 196 -1.53 -17.08 -16.13
N GLY A 197 -0.77 -18.07 -16.58
CA GLY A 197 0.69 -18.00 -16.66
C GLY A 197 1.41 -18.39 -15.38
N SER A 198 2.53 -17.75 -15.08
CA SER A 198 3.43 -18.18 -14.01
C SER A 198 3.01 -17.71 -12.61
N TYR A 199 3.35 -18.53 -11.63
CA TYR A 199 3.30 -18.16 -10.22
C TYR A 199 4.57 -18.59 -9.48
N ALA A 200 4.86 -17.93 -8.36
CA ALA A 200 5.88 -18.37 -7.41
C ALA A 200 5.51 -17.96 -5.99
N TYR A 201 5.82 -18.83 -5.03
CA TYR A 201 5.75 -18.57 -3.59
C TYR A 201 7.14 -18.56 -3.00
N TYR A 202 7.33 -17.78 -1.96
CA TYR A 202 8.62 -17.62 -1.27
C TYR A 202 8.42 -17.72 0.24
N PHE A 203 9.47 -18.13 0.95
CA PHE A 203 9.51 -18.04 2.40
C PHE A 203 9.66 -16.58 2.86
N ASN A 204 9.44 -16.33 4.14
CA ASN A 204 9.53 -14.96 4.70
C ASN A 204 10.93 -14.33 4.60
N ASP A 205 11.97 -15.13 4.43
CA ASP A 205 13.35 -14.68 4.18
C ASP A 205 13.59 -14.32 2.70
N GLY A 206 12.62 -14.57 1.80
CA GLY A 206 12.71 -14.33 0.37
C GLY A 206 13.28 -15.50 -0.43
N SER A 207 13.65 -16.62 0.19
CA SER A 207 14.04 -17.84 -0.53
C SER A 207 12.84 -18.48 -1.23
N LYS A 208 13.03 -19.02 -2.42
CA LYS A 208 11.96 -19.61 -3.22
C LYS A 208 11.44 -20.88 -2.57
N LYS A 209 10.12 -20.98 -2.41
CA LYS A 209 9.43 -22.14 -1.87
C LYS A 209 8.86 -23.04 -2.96
N GLU A 210 8.21 -22.43 -3.95
CA GLU A 210 7.49 -23.13 -5.01
C GLU A 210 7.35 -22.22 -6.22
N GLU A 211 7.31 -22.79 -7.42
CA GLU A 211 6.95 -22.10 -8.66
C GLU A 211 6.24 -23.04 -9.63
N GLY A 212 5.44 -22.46 -10.54
CA GLY A 212 4.68 -23.21 -11.54
C GLY A 212 3.96 -22.31 -12.51
N ALA A 213 3.02 -22.91 -13.23
CA ALA A 213 2.09 -22.22 -14.13
C ALA A 213 0.66 -22.71 -13.87
N TRP A 214 -0.31 -21.80 -14.10
CA TRP A 214 -1.76 -22.07 -14.00
C TRP A 214 -2.29 -22.70 -15.29
#